data_d08142eaaea15e272bb552c6a8b42d60
#
_entry.id   d08142eaaea15e272bb552c6a8b42d60
#
_cell.length_a   1.000
_cell.length_b   1.000
_cell.length_c   1.000
_cell.angle_alpha   90.00
_cell.angle_beta   90.00
_cell.angle_gamma   90.00
#
_symmetry.space_group_name_H-M   'P 1'
#
loop_
_entity.id
_entity.type
_entity.pdbx_description
1 polymer ?
#
loop_
_entity_poly.entity_id
_entity_poly.type
_entity_poly.pdbx_seq_one_letter_code
_entity_poly.pdbx_strand_id
1 'polypeptide(L)'
;IHHANHLRPNRDGLKVGGHQASCASLATVMSALYFSVLRPEDRVAVKPHASPVFHAIQYLFGHQTQEKLERFRALGGAQSYPSRTKDVDDVDFSTGSVGLGVAMTLFSSLV
;
A
#
# COMPACT_ATOMS: atom_id res chain seq x y z
N ILE A 1 4.00 -9.86 2.17
CA ILE A 1 3.81 -10.75 1.01
C ILE A 1 4.17 -12.18 1.38
N HIS A 2 5.38 -12.44 1.88
CA HIS A 2 5.83 -13.80 2.25
C HIS A 2 4.91 -14.46 3.28
N HIS A 3 4.58 -13.74 4.36
CA HIS A 3 3.67 -14.22 5.40
C HIS A 3 2.31 -14.64 4.81
N ALA A 4 1.71 -13.80 3.98
CA ALA A 4 0.41 -14.07 3.39
C ALA A 4 0.37 -15.29 2.47
N ASN A 5 1.51 -15.60 1.80
CA ASN A 5 1.56 -16.69 0.82
C ASN A 5 2.14 -18.01 1.36
N HIS A 6 2.89 -17.98 2.48
CA HIS A 6 3.65 -19.14 2.93
C HIS A 6 3.49 -19.46 4.42
N LEU A 7 3.19 -18.49 5.26
CA LEU A 7 3.10 -18.70 6.71
C LEU A 7 1.65 -18.73 7.21
N ARG A 8 0.77 -17.93 6.62
CA ARG A 8 -0.64 -17.89 6.98
C ARG A 8 -1.35 -19.16 6.48
N PRO A 9 -2.18 -19.81 7.33
CA PRO A 9 -2.99 -20.96 6.90
C PRO A 9 -3.86 -20.58 5.69
N ASN A 10 -3.73 -21.34 4.62
CA ASN A 10 -4.48 -21.15 3.38
C ASN A 10 -5.41 -22.36 3.18
N ARG A 11 -6.72 -22.14 3.19
CA ARG A 11 -7.72 -23.22 3.15
C ARG A 11 -7.92 -23.80 1.74
N ASP A 12 -7.66 -23.02 0.72
CA ASP A 12 -7.92 -23.38 -0.68
C ASP A 12 -6.66 -23.64 -1.49
N GLY A 13 -5.47 -23.51 -0.89
CA GLY A 13 -4.18 -23.70 -1.55
C GLY A 13 -3.81 -22.60 -2.55
N LEU A 14 -4.66 -21.57 -2.68
CA LEU A 14 -4.40 -20.46 -3.61
C LEU A 14 -3.42 -19.45 -3.00
N LYS A 15 -2.51 -18.96 -3.81
CA LYS A 15 -1.63 -17.87 -3.38
C LYS A 15 -2.42 -16.58 -3.22
N VAL A 16 -2.19 -15.89 -2.12
CA VAL A 16 -2.73 -14.54 -1.89
C VAL A 16 -2.21 -13.54 -2.92
N GLY A 17 -1.03 -13.82 -3.48
CA GLY A 17 -0.37 -12.96 -4.44
C GLY A 17 0.44 -11.85 -3.77
N GLY A 18 0.68 -10.78 -4.53
CA GLY A 18 1.57 -9.69 -4.18
C GLY A 18 2.74 -9.65 -5.17
N HIS A 19 3.24 -8.45 -5.41
CA HIS A 19 4.26 -8.21 -6.44
C HIS A 19 5.59 -7.86 -5.78
N GLN A 20 6.37 -8.88 -5.38
CA GLN A 20 7.67 -8.66 -4.72
C GLN A 20 8.62 -7.85 -5.59
N ALA A 21 8.70 -8.14 -6.88
CA ALA A 21 9.55 -7.39 -7.81
C ALA A 21 9.13 -5.92 -7.94
N SER A 22 7.82 -5.64 -8.03
CA SER A 22 7.31 -4.27 -8.04
C SER A 22 7.60 -3.54 -6.73
N CYS A 23 7.47 -4.22 -5.61
CA CYS A 23 7.82 -3.67 -4.31
C CYS A 23 9.31 -3.37 -4.21
N ALA A 24 10.16 -4.30 -4.61
CA ALA A 24 11.62 -4.13 -4.59
C ALA A 24 12.06 -2.94 -5.47
N SER A 25 11.50 -2.81 -6.68
CA SER A 25 11.84 -1.72 -7.60
C SER A 25 11.43 -0.34 -7.08
N LEU A 26 10.42 -0.26 -6.23
CA LEU A 26 9.90 0.99 -5.68
C LEU A 26 10.35 1.27 -4.24
N ALA A 27 10.96 0.32 -3.55
CA ALA A 27 11.31 0.46 -2.15
C ALA A 27 12.17 1.70 -1.87
N THR A 28 13.24 1.90 -2.64
CA THR A 28 14.14 3.05 -2.47
C THR A 28 13.43 4.37 -2.75
N VAL A 29 12.67 4.44 -3.85
CA VAL A 29 11.93 5.64 -4.24
C VAL A 29 10.89 6.00 -3.18
N MET A 30 10.10 5.03 -2.75
CA MET A 30 9.07 5.23 -1.72
C MET A 30 9.68 5.63 -0.38
N SER A 31 10.79 5.00 0.01
CA SER A 31 11.50 5.36 1.26
C SER A 31 12.04 6.79 1.19
N ALA A 32 12.72 7.17 0.12
CA ALA A 32 13.21 8.53 -0.04
C ALA A 32 12.05 9.55 -0.01
N LEU A 33 10.96 9.24 -0.72
CA LEU A 33 9.78 10.10 -0.79
C LEU A 33 9.19 10.32 0.62
N TYR A 34 8.83 9.26 1.33
CA TYR A 34 8.14 9.35 2.62
C TYR A 34 9.01 9.82 3.77
N PHE A 35 10.30 9.47 3.79
CA PHE A 35 11.18 9.83 4.91
C PHE A 35 11.97 11.13 4.72
N SER A 36 12.03 11.68 3.49
CA SER A 36 12.93 12.80 3.24
C SER A 36 12.34 13.93 2.37
N VAL A 37 11.27 13.69 1.62
CA VAL A 37 10.78 14.63 0.61
C VAL A 37 9.40 15.17 0.92
N LEU A 38 8.43 14.28 1.23
CA LEU A 38 7.04 14.67 1.45
C LEU A 38 6.87 15.61 2.64
N ARG A 39 6.01 16.58 2.46
CA ARG A 39 5.53 17.52 3.48
C ARG A 39 4.11 17.12 3.91
N PRO A 40 3.63 17.62 5.06
CA PRO A 40 2.28 17.28 5.56
C PRO A 40 1.13 17.60 4.59
N GLU A 41 1.33 18.63 3.75
CA GLU A 41 0.35 19.05 2.75
C GLU A 41 0.38 18.23 1.45
N ASP A 42 1.45 17.50 1.20
CA ASP A 42 1.58 16.69 -0.03
C ASP A 42 0.62 15.51 -0.03
N ARG A 43 0.18 15.10 -1.20
CA ARG A 43 -0.75 13.98 -1.39
C ARG A 43 -0.18 12.96 -2.38
N VAL A 44 -0.31 11.68 -2.06
CA VAL A 44 0.29 10.59 -2.85
C VAL A 44 -0.76 9.58 -3.29
N ALA A 45 -0.84 9.35 -4.60
CA ALA A 45 -1.59 8.23 -5.14
C ALA A 45 -0.68 7.01 -5.27
N VAL A 46 -0.78 6.08 -4.34
CA VAL A 46 0.09 4.91 -4.27
C VAL A 46 -0.27 3.91 -5.37
N LYS A 47 0.74 3.47 -6.13
CA LYS A 47 0.57 2.37 -7.10
C LYS A 47 0.15 1.08 -6.36
N PRO A 48 -0.96 0.43 -6.73
CA PRO A 48 -1.45 -0.76 -6.02
C PRO A 48 -0.43 -1.89 -5.91
N HIS A 49 0.38 -2.11 -6.95
CA HIS A 49 1.42 -3.15 -6.95
C HIS A 49 2.55 -2.87 -5.94
N ALA A 50 2.66 -1.64 -5.43
CA ALA A 50 3.58 -1.25 -4.37
C ALA A 50 2.88 -1.08 -3.01
N SER A 51 1.62 -1.45 -2.88
CA SER A 51 0.88 -1.31 -1.61
C SER A 51 1.56 -1.98 -0.42
N PRO A 52 2.23 -3.14 -0.54
CA PRO A 52 2.97 -3.69 0.60
C PRO A 52 4.10 -2.79 1.10
N VAL A 53 4.78 -2.05 0.21
CA VAL A 53 5.81 -1.06 0.63
C VAL A 53 5.14 0.11 1.34
N PHE A 54 4.05 0.62 0.80
CA PHE A 54 3.28 1.67 1.44
C PHE A 54 2.82 1.28 2.85
N HIS A 55 2.17 0.14 3.01
CA HIS A 55 1.74 -0.36 4.32
C HIS A 55 2.91 -0.59 5.28
N ALA A 56 4.07 -1.03 4.78
CA ALA A 56 5.26 -1.17 5.62
C ALA A 56 5.79 0.20 6.11
N ILE A 57 5.77 1.21 5.25
CA ILE A 57 6.14 2.59 5.62
C ILE A 57 5.15 3.12 6.66
N GLN A 58 3.85 2.94 6.45
CA GLN A 58 2.81 3.34 7.40
C GLN A 58 2.95 2.62 8.76
N TYR A 59 3.37 1.35 8.75
CA TYR A 59 3.72 0.64 9.99
C TYR A 59 4.88 1.29 10.73
N LEU A 60 5.94 1.70 10.02
CA LEU A 60 7.08 2.40 10.62
C LEU A 60 6.69 3.77 11.19
N PHE A 61 5.69 4.43 10.64
CA PHE A 61 5.11 5.67 11.19
C PHE A 61 4.09 5.44 12.32
N GLY A 62 3.75 4.19 12.62
CA GLY A 62 2.76 3.85 13.65
C GLY A 62 1.31 3.94 13.20
N HIS A 63 1.05 4.14 11.92
CA HIS A 63 -0.31 4.23 11.35
C HIS A 63 -0.87 2.88 10.91
N GLN A 64 -0.08 1.81 10.95
CA GLN A 64 -0.48 0.45 10.59
C GLN A 64 -0.07 -0.53 11.69
N THR A 65 -0.72 -1.68 11.78
CA THR A 65 -0.41 -2.70 12.77
C THR A 65 0.18 -3.96 12.16
N GLN A 66 1.02 -4.67 12.92
CA GLN A 66 1.58 -5.95 12.49
C GLN A 66 0.47 -6.96 12.16
N GLU A 67 -0.56 -7.04 12.99
CA GLU A 67 -1.69 -7.96 12.77
C GLU A 67 -2.34 -7.72 11.40
N LYS A 68 -2.60 -6.47 11.02
CA LYS A 68 -3.19 -6.15 9.72
C LYS A 68 -2.24 -6.45 8.56
N LEU A 69 -0.94 -6.25 8.74
CA LEU A 69 0.07 -6.63 7.74
C LEU A 69 0.11 -8.16 7.53
N GLU A 70 0.07 -8.93 8.60
CA GLU A 70 0.02 -10.40 8.53
C GLU A 70 -1.26 -10.90 7.85
N ARG A 71 -2.35 -10.16 8.01
CA ARG A 71 -3.63 -10.40 7.35
C ARG A 71 -3.76 -9.71 5.98
N PHE A 72 -2.67 -9.33 5.36
CA PHE A 72 -2.68 -8.70 4.03
C PHE A 72 -3.60 -9.45 3.05
N ARG A 73 -4.52 -8.73 2.42
CA ARG A 73 -5.57 -9.25 1.53
C ARG A 73 -6.59 -10.19 2.17
N ALA A 74 -6.59 -10.37 3.48
CA ALA A 74 -7.67 -11.03 4.20
C ALA A 74 -8.72 -10.02 4.67
N LEU A 75 -9.88 -10.51 5.04
CA LEU A 75 -10.93 -9.68 5.61
C LEU A 75 -10.44 -8.98 6.88
N GLY A 76 -10.55 -7.67 6.91
CA GLY A 76 -10.07 -6.83 8.03
C GLY A 76 -8.56 -6.65 8.08
N GLY A 77 -7.80 -7.17 7.11
CA GLY A 77 -6.36 -6.92 6.96
C GLY A 77 -6.06 -5.75 6.03
N ALA A 78 -4.78 -5.47 5.84
CA ALA A 78 -4.31 -4.43 4.91
C ALA A 78 -4.73 -4.74 3.47
N GLN A 79 -5.22 -3.71 2.76
CA GLN A 79 -5.76 -3.85 1.41
C GLN A 79 -4.65 -3.92 0.36
N SER A 80 -4.85 -4.75 -0.67
CA SER A 80 -3.97 -4.73 -1.85
C SER A 80 -4.14 -3.48 -2.71
N TYR A 81 -5.31 -2.87 -2.62
CA TYR A 81 -5.63 -1.58 -3.21
C TYR A 81 -5.85 -0.59 -2.07
N PRO A 82 -4.88 0.30 -1.79
CA PRO A 82 -5.00 1.26 -0.69
C PRO A 82 -6.33 1.99 -0.73
N SER A 83 -7.02 2.05 0.39
CA SER A 83 -8.39 2.54 0.47
C SER A 83 -8.57 3.48 1.65
N ARG A 84 -8.99 4.70 1.39
CA ARG A 84 -9.31 5.71 2.42
C ARG A 84 -10.38 5.28 3.43
N THR A 85 -11.20 4.30 3.06
CA THR A 85 -12.36 3.88 3.87
C THR A 85 -12.20 2.51 4.52
N LYS A 86 -11.21 1.71 4.10
CA LYS A 86 -11.03 0.34 4.57
C LYS A 86 -9.69 0.13 5.28
N ASP A 87 -8.66 0.86 4.89
CA ASP A 87 -7.38 0.82 5.56
C ASP A 87 -7.38 1.73 6.79
N VAL A 88 -6.53 1.42 7.76
CA VAL A 88 -6.25 2.28 8.92
C VAL A 88 -5.12 3.26 8.61
N ASP A 89 -4.41 3.02 7.52
CA ASP A 89 -3.31 3.83 7.05
C ASP A 89 -3.79 5.21 6.61
N ASP A 90 -2.88 6.16 6.59
CA ASP A 90 -3.14 7.50 6.04
C ASP A 90 -3.09 7.45 4.50
N VAL A 91 -4.21 7.07 3.91
CA VAL A 91 -4.38 6.92 2.46
C VAL A 91 -4.99 8.18 1.85
N ASP A 92 -4.23 8.93 1.07
CA ASP A 92 -4.72 10.13 0.39
C ASP A 92 -5.73 9.82 -0.71
N PHE A 93 -5.44 8.83 -1.53
CA PHE A 93 -6.30 8.41 -2.64
C PHE A 93 -6.55 6.90 -2.61
N SER A 94 -7.81 6.51 -2.71
CA SER A 94 -8.13 5.10 -2.99
C SER A 94 -7.70 4.76 -4.42
N THR A 95 -6.80 3.80 -4.56
CA THR A 95 -6.21 3.41 -5.85
C THR A 95 -6.58 1.98 -6.22
N GLY A 96 -6.45 1.64 -7.50
CA GLY A 96 -6.79 0.30 -7.99
C GLY A 96 -6.85 0.23 -9.51
N SER A 97 -7.61 1.12 -10.12
CA SER A 97 -7.68 1.21 -11.58
C SER A 97 -6.37 1.72 -12.16
N VAL A 98 -5.88 1.02 -13.19
CA VAL A 98 -4.63 1.38 -13.87
C VAL A 98 -4.74 2.77 -14.50
N GLY A 99 -3.77 3.64 -14.22
CA GLY A 99 -3.73 5.02 -14.71
C GLY A 99 -4.57 6.02 -13.91
N LEU A 100 -5.56 5.57 -13.14
CA LEU A 100 -6.44 6.47 -12.39
C LEU A 100 -5.67 7.31 -11.35
N GLY A 101 -4.70 6.73 -10.66
CA GLY A 101 -3.89 7.46 -9.68
C GLY A 101 -3.18 8.66 -10.30
N VAL A 102 -2.59 8.48 -11.47
CA VAL A 102 -1.93 9.57 -12.22
C VAL A 102 -2.94 10.65 -12.62
N ALA A 103 -4.10 10.24 -13.14
CA ALA A 103 -5.14 11.19 -13.52
C ALA A 103 -5.67 11.98 -12.30
N MET A 104 -5.92 11.30 -11.19
CA MET A 104 -6.40 11.95 -9.97
C MET A 104 -5.39 12.96 -9.42
N THR A 105 -4.11 12.61 -9.36
CA THR A 105 -3.08 13.55 -8.89
C THR A 105 -2.91 14.73 -9.83
N LEU A 106 -2.95 14.50 -11.16
CA LEU A 106 -2.90 15.57 -12.14
C LEU A 106 -4.06 16.56 -11.93
N PHE A 107 -5.29 16.07 -11.89
CA PHE A 107 -6.45 16.95 -11.73
C PHE A 107 -6.47 17.64 -10.36
N SER A 108 -6.08 16.95 -9.29
CA SER A 108 -6.00 17.54 -7.95
C SER A 108 -4.94 18.63 -7.85
N SER A 109 -3.91 18.61 -8.68
CA SER A 109 -2.86 19.64 -8.68
C SER A 109 -3.25 20.90 -9.44
N LEU A 110 -4.38 20.88 -10.15
CA LEU A 110 -4.89 22.03 -10.91
C LEU A 110 -5.88 22.88 -10.11
N VAL A 111 -6.26 22.42 -8.92
CA VAL A 111 -7.24 23.08 -8.03
C VAL A 111 -6.51 23.67 -6.83
#